data_fce035649e09ce6ec51dcf3b00a5e5a2
#
_entry.id   fce035649e09ce6ec51dcf3b00a5e5a2
#
_cell.length_a   1.000
_cell.length_b   1.000
_cell.length_c   1.000
_cell.angle_alpha   90.00
_cell.angle_beta   90.00
_cell.angle_gamma   90.00
#
_symmetry.space_group_name_H-M   'P 1'
#
loop_
_entity.id
_entity.type
_entity.pdbx_description
1 polymer ?
#
loop_
_entity_poly.entity_id
_entity_poly.type
_entity_poly.pdbx_seq_one_letter_code
_entity_poly.pdbx_strand_id
1 'polypeptide(L)'
;TTTDTNRTVDLARARGATVIAIVNRRSSELAEKADGVLYTSDGRDIEMSVASTKAFYAQIAAGILLAQAIAAKLPGSKKLGTGVLKGLKELPAAMNQIIADRHIVAKVAQRHAPAKRYWAVVGNGSNRIAAKEVRIKLSELCYKSIAEDATEDKKHIDLSSEPLIFVCAAGLTGSNVDDIAKEVAIYRAHKATPIVVASEEESRFSAASELITVPRVHPALDFILSTTVGHLFGYEAAVAIDNQALPLREMSSILESKIETGILPEGSLDKIYGELREPANRFLSGLRSGAYDGHLEASTATSLTTILRYGLGTATLDSYQLEVGKVGRPGVVVEDLVIALSRAIDELTRPIDAIKHQAKTVTVGISRSDETLLQSDLVKEALQAGAPRDRLSYRELRALLALDPAVAKVIGYTRYRIEGNVDEEATIQVTDRGGIAREINSRTTTNSVLRGSKHRAAFEQEVTVSQGSDGRNVIHIPEIKDGETTGLTLLHCLFEEKMSAGQTRSVLEGYRGRYGALKDAVTESQPSFRDDLLETIPIIDLLTKPVYVLAELWMP
;
A
#
# COMPACT_ATOMS: atom_id res chain seq x y z
N THR A 1 -8.56 4.91 0.84
CA THR A 1 -9.59 3.94 0.39
C THR A 1 -9.22 3.37 -0.96
N THR A 2 -9.47 2.08 -1.17
CA THR A 2 -9.19 1.43 -2.44
C THR A 2 -10.21 1.83 -3.51
N THR A 3 -9.80 1.84 -4.77
CA THR A 3 -10.67 2.16 -5.90
C THR A 3 -11.91 1.26 -5.95
N ASP A 4 -11.75 -0.05 -5.68
CA ASP A 4 -12.86 -0.99 -5.69
C ASP A 4 -13.90 -0.70 -4.61
N THR A 5 -13.47 -0.24 -3.43
CA THR A 5 -14.39 0.18 -2.35
C THR A 5 -15.22 1.39 -2.78
N ASN A 6 -14.59 2.41 -3.37
CA ASN A 6 -15.29 3.59 -3.87
C ASN A 6 -16.30 3.23 -4.98
N ARG A 7 -15.92 2.36 -5.91
CA ARG A 7 -16.82 1.86 -6.96
C ARG A 7 -18.00 1.07 -6.39
N THR A 8 -17.77 0.26 -5.35
CA THR A 8 -18.85 -0.47 -4.66
C THR A 8 -19.87 0.51 -4.06
N VAL A 9 -19.40 1.62 -3.47
CA VAL A 9 -20.28 2.68 -2.97
C VAL A 9 -21.12 3.28 -4.08
N ASP A 10 -20.51 3.63 -5.22
CA ASP A 10 -21.24 4.19 -6.37
C ASP A 10 -22.34 3.21 -6.85
N LEU A 11 -22.01 1.92 -6.96
CA LEU A 11 -22.97 0.87 -7.35
C LEU A 11 -24.09 0.68 -6.32
N ALA A 12 -23.80 0.75 -5.03
CA ALA A 12 -24.77 0.61 -3.97
C ALA A 12 -25.74 1.80 -3.97
N ARG A 13 -25.22 3.03 -4.06
CA ARG A 13 -26.04 4.24 -4.12
C ARG A 13 -26.91 4.30 -5.37
N ALA A 14 -26.41 3.91 -6.52
CA ALA A 14 -27.18 3.81 -7.76
C ALA A 14 -28.38 2.85 -7.65
N ARG A 15 -28.35 1.91 -6.70
CA ARG A 15 -29.45 1.00 -6.35
C ARG A 15 -30.32 1.49 -5.18
N GLY A 16 -30.13 2.71 -4.72
CA GLY A 16 -30.90 3.31 -3.62
C GLY A 16 -30.49 2.84 -2.22
N ALA A 17 -29.30 2.24 -2.06
CA ALA A 17 -28.81 1.83 -0.75
C ALA A 17 -28.27 3.04 0.04
N THR A 18 -28.56 3.07 1.34
CA THR A 18 -27.90 3.97 2.29
C THR A 18 -26.51 3.45 2.62
N VAL A 19 -25.49 4.27 2.47
CA VAL A 19 -24.10 3.92 2.70
C VAL A 19 -23.56 4.58 3.95
N ILE A 20 -23.09 3.76 4.90
CA ILE A 20 -22.37 4.24 6.09
C ILE A 20 -20.91 3.80 5.95
N ALA A 21 -20.00 4.76 5.98
CA ALA A 21 -18.57 4.51 5.86
C ALA A 21 -17.88 4.50 7.24
N ILE A 22 -17.00 3.53 7.45
CA ILE A 22 -16.06 3.50 8.59
C ILE A 22 -14.68 3.79 8.03
N VAL A 23 -14.11 4.94 8.33
CA VAL A 23 -12.87 5.43 7.69
C VAL A 23 -11.87 5.98 8.70
N ASN A 24 -10.59 5.83 8.36
CA ASN A 24 -9.48 6.36 9.14
C ASN A 24 -9.14 7.80 8.73
N ARG A 25 -9.27 8.15 7.44
CA ARG A 25 -8.92 9.49 6.90
C ARG A 25 -10.17 10.31 6.62
N ARG A 26 -10.23 11.53 7.18
CA ARG A 26 -11.36 12.43 7.05
C ARG A 26 -11.60 12.90 5.60
N SER A 27 -10.54 13.29 4.92
CA SER A 27 -10.59 13.78 3.53
C SER A 27 -10.45 12.62 2.52
N SER A 28 -11.22 11.54 2.70
CA SER A 28 -11.22 10.44 1.73
C SER A 28 -12.45 10.51 0.83
N GLU A 29 -12.29 10.13 -0.44
CA GLU A 29 -13.40 10.03 -1.40
C GLU A 29 -14.58 9.21 -0.85
N LEU A 30 -14.29 8.17 -0.07
CA LEU A 30 -15.32 7.36 0.59
C LEU A 30 -16.12 8.16 1.62
N ALA A 31 -15.45 9.03 2.39
CA ALA A 31 -16.14 9.88 3.37
C ALA A 31 -17.06 10.91 2.70
N GLU A 32 -16.66 11.42 1.53
CA GLU A 32 -17.46 12.38 0.76
C GLU A 32 -18.68 11.73 0.10
N LYS A 33 -18.57 10.47 -0.31
CA LYS A 33 -19.63 9.73 -1.01
C LYS A 33 -20.66 9.09 -0.07
N ALA A 34 -20.32 8.85 1.18
CA ALA A 34 -21.17 8.15 2.13
C ALA A 34 -22.30 9.05 2.67
N ASP A 35 -23.46 8.43 2.98
CA ASP A 35 -24.59 9.12 3.62
C ASP A 35 -24.35 9.34 5.12
N GLY A 36 -23.46 8.55 5.72
CA GLY A 36 -23.01 8.69 7.10
C GLY A 36 -21.59 8.19 7.28
N VAL A 37 -20.84 8.80 8.21
CA VAL A 37 -19.42 8.47 8.40
C VAL A 37 -19.12 8.25 9.88
N LEU A 38 -18.42 7.16 10.18
CA LEU A 38 -17.79 6.88 11.46
C LEU A 38 -16.26 6.96 11.29
N TYR A 39 -15.65 7.93 11.95
CA TYR A 39 -14.20 8.08 11.92
C TYR A 39 -13.54 7.23 12.99
N THR A 40 -12.50 6.48 12.60
CA THR A 40 -11.69 5.64 13.51
C THR A 40 -10.45 6.35 14.04
N SER A 41 -10.26 7.61 13.66
CA SER A 41 -9.18 8.49 14.08
C SER A 41 -9.72 9.89 14.33
N ASP A 42 -9.16 10.60 15.30
CA ASP A 42 -9.46 12.02 15.54
C ASP A 42 -8.71 12.97 14.56
N GLY A 43 -7.90 12.40 13.65
CA GLY A 43 -7.09 13.13 12.69
C GLY A 43 -5.63 13.33 13.09
N ARG A 44 -5.25 13.04 14.35
CA ARG A 44 -3.87 13.17 14.84
C ARG A 44 -3.10 11.86 14.75
N ASP A 45 -3.79 10.76 14.87
CA ASP A 45 -3.26 9.41 14.96
C ASP A 45 -3.61 8.57 13.72
N ILE A 46 -3.63 9.21 12.55
CA ILE A 46 -3.88 8.53 11.28
C ILE A 46 -2.78 7.50 11.04
N GLU A 47 -3.17 6.24 10.88
CA GLU A 47 -2.24 5.18 10.53
C GLU A 47 -1.82 5.33 9.07
N MET A 48 -0.51 5.50 8.86
CA MET A 48 0.09 5.70 7.54
C MET A 48 0.72 4.43 6.99
N SER A 49 0.93 3.42 7.84
CA SER A 49 1.50 2.13 7.43
C SER A 49 0.52 1.37 6.53
N VAL A 50 1.05 0.72 5.49
CA VAL A 50 0.29 -0.22 4.65
C VAL A 50 -0.09 -1.45 5.46
N ALA A 51 0.82 -1.97 6.29
CA ALA A 51 0.53 -3.03 7.25
C ALA A 51 -0.28 -2.48 8.43
N SER A 52 -1.52 -2.06 8.14
CA SER A 52 -2.44 -1.49 9.12
C SER A 52 -2.62 -2.39 10.33
N THR A 53 -2.57 -1.83 11.52
CA THR A 53 -2.78 -2.53 12.81
C THR A 53 -3.85 -1.83 13.64
N LYS A 54 -3.58 -0.60 14.08
CA LYS A 54 -4.49 0.18 14.91
C LYS A 54 -5.83 0.45 14.22
N ALA A 55 -5.80 0.81 12.94
CA ALA A 55 -7.02 1.10 12.17
C ALA A 55 -7.92 -0.14 12.07
N PHE A 56 -7.35 -1.35 11.96
CA PHE A 56 -8.11 -2.60 11.96
C PHE A 56 -8.93 -2.76 13.25
N TYR A 57 -8.31 -2.60 14.43
CA TYR A 57 -9.01 -2.72 15.72
C TYR A 57 -10.08 -1.65 15.90
N ALA A 58 -9.78 -0.43 15.50
CA ALA A 58 -10.73 0.69 15.58
C ALA A 58 -11.93 0.49 14.63
N GLN A 59 -11.72 -0.10 13.44
CA GLN A 59 -12.80 -0.44 12.52
C GLN A 59 -13.71 -1.53 13.08
N ILE A 60 -13.16 -2.56 13.73
CA ILE A 60 -13.96 -3.59 14.41
C ILE A 60 -14.80 -2.95 15.53
N ALA A 61 -14.19 -2.13 16.38
CA ALA A 61 -14.91 -1.46 17.47
C ALA A 61 -16.05 -0.58 16.92
N ALA A 62 -15.79 0.22 15.87
CA ALA A 62 -16.80 1.04 15.21
C ALA A 62 -17.92 0.18 14.59
N GLY A 63 -17.58 -0.94 13.95
CA GLY A 63 -18.56 -1.88 13.40
C GLY A 63 -19.47 -2.50 14.47
N ILE A 64 -18.92 -2.88 15.60
CA ILE A 64 -19.70 -3.41 16.75
C ILE A 64 -20.63 -2.33 17.33
N LEU A 65 -20.13 -1.11 17.51
CA LEU A 65 -20.94 0.02 17.98
C LEU A 65 -22.06 0.35 17.00
N LEU A 66 -21.79 0.34 15.70
CA LEU A 66 -22.79 0.55 14.66
C LEU A 66 -23.85 -0.55 14.69
N ALA A 67 -23.44 -1.83 14.76
CA ALA A 67 -24.37 -2.95 14.87
C ALA A 67 -25.27 -2.83 16.11
N GLN A 68 -24.71 -2.42 17.24
CA GLN A 68 -25.47 -2.17 18.47
C GLN A 68 -26.47 -1.02 18.30
N ALA A 69 -26.07 0.07 17.66
CA ALA A 69 -26.94 1.22 17.40
C ALA A 69 -28.11 0.86 16.48
N ILE A 70 -27.85 0.07 15.43
CA ILE A 70 -28.90 -0.43 14.51
C ILE A 70 -29.84 -1.38 15.26
N ALA A 71 -29.31 -2.34 16.00
CA ALA A 71 -30.12 -3.29 16.78
C ALA A 71 -31.02 -2.58 17.81
N ALA A 72 -30.58 -1.46 18.38
CA ALA A 72 -31.40 -0.68 19.31
C ALA A 72 -32.62 -0.01 18.66
N LYS A 73 -32.60 0.18 17.34
CA LYS A 73 -33.65 0.85 16.56
C LYS A 73 -34.60 -0.11 15.83
N LEU A 74 -34.16 -1.34 15.57
CA LEU A 74 -34.97 -2.32 14.85
C LEU A 74 -35.93 -3.06 15.79
N PRO A 75 -37.24 -3.06 15.51
CA PRO A 75 -38.22 -3.83 16.29
C PRO A 75 -37.88 -5.34 16.25
N GLY A 76 -37.94 -6.01 17.41
CA GLY A 76 -37.71 -7.45 17.52
C GLY A 76 -36.25 -7.91 17.37
N SER A 77 -35.31 -7.01 17.15
CA SER A 77 -33.90 -7.38 17.13
C SER A 77 -33.35 -7.72 18.52
N LYS A 78 -32.54 -8.77 18.61
CA LYS A 78 -31.78 -9.05 19.84
C LYS A 78 -30.71 -7.98 20.00
N LYS A 79 -30.80 -7.17 21.04
CA LYS A 79 -29.72 -6.24 21.40
C LYS A 79 -28.48 -7.04 21.73
N LEU A 80 -27.31 -6.59 21.24
CA LEU A 80 -26.03 -7.09 21.73
C LEU A 80 -26.03 -6.90 23.26
N GLY A 81 -25.70 -7.93 24.01
CA GLY A 81 -25.72 -7.89 25.48
C GLY A 81 -24.80 -6.75 26.00
N THR A 82 -25.13 -6.20 27.16
CA THR A 82 -24.30 -5.18 27.82
C THR A 82 -22.87 -5.68 28.07
N GLY A 83 -22.64 -7.00 28.10
CA GLY A 83 -21.31 -7.62 28.20
C GLY A 83 -20.34 -7.26 27.08
N VAL A 84 -20.80 -7.12 25.82
CA VAL A 84 -19.93 -6.75 24.69
C VAL A 84 -19.37 -5.34 24.86
N LEU A 85 -20.22 -4.37 25.30
CA LEU A 85 -19.77 -3.00 25.54
C LEU A 85 -18.81 -2.92 26.74
N LYS A 86 -19.03 -3.73 27.77
CA LYS A 86 -18.08 -3.88 28.88
C LYS A 86 -16.76 -4.46 28.37
N GLY A 87 -16.83 -5.55 27.59
CA GLY A 87 -15.65 -6.17 26.98
C GLY A 87 -14.86 -5.22 26.10
N LEU A 88 -15.52 -4.36 25.29
CA LEU A 88 -14.82 -3.32 24.50
C LEU A 88 -14.04 -2.33 25.37
N LYS A 89 -14.51 -2.04 26.59
CA LYS A 89 -13.78 -1.17 27.53
C LYS A 89 -12.59 -1.89 28.19
N GLU A 90 -12.67 -3.19 28.37
CA GLU A 90 -11.64 -4.04 28.98
C GLU A 90 -10.57 -4.45 27.95
N LEU A 91 -10.92 -4.51 26.67
CA LEU A 91 -10.05 -4.96 25.58
C LEU A 91 -8.69 -4.25 25.52
N PRO A 92 -8.58 -2.91 25.68
CA PRO A 92 -7.28 -2.25 25.65
C PRO A 92 -6.33 -2.73 26.76
N ALA A 93 -6.84 -3.04 27.93
CA ALA A 93 -6.02 -3.57 29.04
C ALA A 93 -5.48 -4.97 28.71
N ALA A 94 -6.34 -5.86 28.17
CA ALA A 94 -5.94 -7.19 27.72
C ALA A 94 -4.90 -7.12 26.57
N MET A 95 -5.08 -6.24 25.61
CA MET A 95 -4.09 -6.00 24.53
C MET A 95 -2.77 -5.50 25.08
N ASN A 96 -2.78 -4.56 26.03
CA ASN A 96 -1.58 -4.05 26.68
C ASN A 96 -0.81 -5.12 27.45
N GLN A 97 -1.50 -6.08 28.07
CA GLN A 97 -0.87 -7.24 28.71
C GLN A 97 -0.12 -8.08 27.67
N ILE A 98 -0.74 -8.40 26.53
CA ILE A 98 -0.08 -9.14 25.45
C ILE A 98 1.15 -8.37 24.91
N ILE A 99 1.07 -7.04 24.78
CA ILE A 99 2.18 -6.19 24.33
C ILE A 99 3.30 -6.19 25.38
N ALA A 100 2.98 -6.15 26.67
CA ALA A 100 3.99 -6.23 27.73
C ALA A 100 4.74 -7.58 27.70
N ASP A 101 4.04 -8.65 27.37
CA ASP A 101 4.58 -10.01 27.27
C ASP A 101 5.10 -10.36 25.85
N ARG A 102 5.29 -9.35 24.98
CA ARG A 102 5.76 -9.56 23.60
C ARG A 102 7.01 -10.42 23.47
N HIS A 103 7.85 -10.44 24.49
CA HIS A 103 9.07 -11.25 24.51
C HIS A 103 8.81 -12.76 24.38
N ILE A 104 7.62 -13.24 24.78
CA ILE A 104 7.20 -14.63 24.59
C ILE A 104 6.97 -14.88 23.10
N VAL A 105 6.24 -13.97 22.44
CA VAL A 105 5.96 -14.04 21.01
C VAL A 105 7.25 -13.95 20.19
N ALA A 106 8.17 -13.06 20.60
CA ALA A 106 9.47 -12.90 19.95
C ALA A 106 10.30 -14.20 19.99
N LYS A 107 10.36 -14.89 21.15
CA LYS A 107 11.07 -16.16 21.29
C LYS A 107 10.50 -17.24 20.36
N VAL A 108 9.16 -17.33 20.27
CA VAL A 108 8.48 -18.29 19.39
C VAL A 108 8.79 -17.95 17.92
N ALA A 109 8.70 -16.69 17.52
CA ALA A 109 9.00 -16.25 16.18
C ALA A 109 10.46 -16.53 15.79
N GLN A 110 11.43 -16.17 16.65
CA GLN A 110 12.87 -16.43 16.45
C GLN A 110 13.17 -17.91 16.27
N ARG A 111 12.49 -18.77 17.02
CA ARG A 111 12.72 -20.22 16.96
C ARG A 111 12.21 -20.85 15.68
N HIS A 112 11.07 -20.39 15.15
CA HIS A 112 10.36 -21.13 14.12
C HIS A 112 10.29 -20.42 12.76
N ALA A 113 10.22 -19.09 12.72
CA ALA A 113 10.00 -18.34 11.48
C ALA A 113 11.16 -18.44 10.48
N PRO A 114 12.45 -18.35 10.88
CA PRO A 114 13.57 -18.34 9.93
C PRO A 114 13.72 -19.62 9.11
N ALA A 115 13.49 -20.79 9.71
CA ALA A 115 13.73 -22.08 9.07
C ALA A 115 12.54 -22.62 8.27
N LYS A 116 11.32 -22.08 8.46
CA LYS A 116 10.11 -22.60 7.82
C LYS A 116 9.78 -21.90 6.52
N ARG A 117 9.80 -22.66 5.42
CA ARG A 117 9.49 -22.14 4.08
C ARG A 117 8.00 -21.94 3.86
N TYR A 118 7.18 -22.91 4.28
CA TYR A 118 5.73 -22.92 4.08
C TYR A 118 4.99 -22.55 5.36
N TRP A 119 4.02 -21.66 5.23
CA TRP A 119 3.24 -21.15 6.34
C TRP A 119 1.76 -21.23 6.02
N ALA A 120 0.94 -21.39 7.06
CA ALA A 120 -0.50 -21.26 6.98
C ALA A 120 -1.05 -20.60 8.25
N VAL A 121 -2.20 -19.97 8.14
CA VAL A 121 -2.95 -19.42 9.27
C VAL A 121 -4.34 -20.04 9.25
N VAL A 122 -4.80 -20.54 10.39
CA VAL A 122 -6.10 -21.17 10.49
C VAL A 122 -6.90 -20.64 11.68
N GLY A 123 -8.22 -20.69 11.55
CA GLY A 123 -9.15 -20.30 12.61
C GLY A 123 -10.59 -20.62 12.26
N ASN A 124 -11.43 -20.86 13.26
CA ASN A 124 -12.85 -21.20 13.10
C ASN A 124 -13.72 -20.12 13.74
N GLY A 125 -14.97 -19.96 13.24
CA GLY A 125 -15.90 -18.96 13.73
C GLY A 125 -15.32 -17.53 13.64
N SER A 126 -15.38 -16.77 14.72
CA SER A 126 -14.80 -15.41 14.78
C SER A 126 -13.27 -15.40 14.64
N ASN A 127 -12.61 -16.47 15.07
CA ASN A 127 -11.15 -16.59 14.88
C ASN A 127 -10.75 -16.74 13.41
N ARG A 128 -11.66 -17.05 12.48
CA ARG A 128 -11.38 -16.98 11.04
C ARG A 128 -11.13 -15.56 10.56
N ILE A 129 -11.77 -14.57 11.19
CA ILE A 129 -11.49 -13.14 10.91
C ILE A 129 -10.07 -12.80 11.34
N ALA A 130 -9.67 -13.26 12.54
CA ALA A 130 -8.30 -13.12 13.03
C ALA A 130 -7.30 -13.80 12.07
N ALA A 131 -7.59 -15.04 11.64
CA ALA A 131 -6.73 -15.77 10.72
C ALA A 131 -6.53 -15.03 9.39
N LYS A 132 -7.58 -14.44 8.81
CA LYS A 132 -7.50 -13.62 7.59
C LYS A 132 -6.60 -12.40 7.76
N GLU A 133 -6.77 -11.68 8.85
CA GLU A 133 -5.97 -10.48 9.14
C GLU A 133 -4.51 -10.85 9.41
N VAL A 134 -4.26 -11.86 10.25
CA VAL A 134 -2.92 -12.35 10.56
C VAL A 134 -2.21 -12.82 9.29
N ARG A 135 -2.90 -13.57 8.40
CA ARG A 135 -2.36 -13.98 7.11
C ARG A 135 -1.85 -12.81 6.29
N ILE A 136 -2.63 -11.71 6.23
CA ILE A 136 -2.25 -10.49 5.50
C ILE A 136 -0.96 -9.92 6.10
N LYS A 137 -0.91 -9.73 7.43
CA LYS A 137 0.27 -9.17 8.10
C LYS A 137 1.52 -10.02 7.94
N LEU A 138 1.39 -11.32 8.08
CA LEU A 138 2.51 -12.25 7.85
C LEU A 138 2.99 -12.20 6.39
N SER A 139 2.07 -12.11 5.43
CA SER A 139 2.44 -12.00 4.00
C SER A 139 3.15 -10.67 3.70
N GLU A 140 2.66 -9.56 4.24
CA GLU A 140 3.22 -8.22 4.04
C GLU A 140 4.60 -8.06 4.68
N LEU A 141 4.77 -8.53 5.93
CA LEU A 141 6.00 -8.33 6.69
C LEU A 141 7.07 -9.37 6.38
N CYS A 142 6.68 -10.62 6.10
CA CYS A 142 7.62 -11.72 5.87
C CYS A 142 7.80 -12.08 4.39
N TYR A 143 7.12 -11.40 3.46
CA TYR A 143 7.17 -11.63 2.01
C TYR A 143 6.88 -13.08 1.62
N LYS A 144 5.81 -13.63 2.17
CA LYS A 144 5.37 -15.01 1.90
C LYS A 144 3.96 -15.05 1.32
N SER A 145 3.73 -16.00 0.42
CA SER A 145 2.39 -16.43 0.06
C SER A 145 1.89 -17.40 1.12
N ILE A 146 0.87 -17.03 1.87
CA ILE A 146 0.36 -17.77 3.02
C ILE A 146 -1.09 -18.15 2.79
N ALA A 147 -1.43 -19.43 2.98
CA ALA A 147 -2.81 -19.91 2.94
C ALA A 147 -3.56 -19.53 4.23
N GLU A 148 -4.86 -19.24 4.09
CA GLU A 148 -5.78 -19.06 5.22
C GLU A 148 -6.97 -20.00 5.05
N ASP A 149 -7.25 -20.82 6.05
CA ASP A 149 -8.28 -21.84 6.01
C ASP A 149 -8.99 -21.99 7.36
N ALA A 150 -10.11 -22.75 7.39
CA ALA A 150 -10.59 -23.34 8.62
C ALA A 150 -9.64 -24.47 9.06
N THR A 151 -9.67 -24.83 10.35
CA THR A 151 -8.73 -25.84 10.86
C THR A 151 -8.91 -27.20 10.18
N GLU A 152 -10.13 -27.61 9.93
CA GLU A 152 -10.47 -28.88 9.28
C GLU A 152 -10.17 -28.92 7.77
N ASP A 153 -9.95 -27.78 7.13
CA ASP A 153 -9.62 -27.69 5.70
C ASP A 153 -8.15 -28.03 5.40
N LYS A 154 -7.27 -27.97 6.40
CA LYS A 154 -5.86 -28.38 6.27
C LYS A 154 -5.74 -29.89 6.23
N LYS A 155 -5.68 -30.45 5.03
CA LYS A 155 -5.58 -31.89 4.79
C LYS A 155 -4.13 -32.37 4.72
N HIS A 156 -3.96 -33.69 4.77
CA HIS A 156 -2.64 -34.35 4.72
C HIS A 156 -1.78 -33.91 3.52
N ILE A 157 -2.38 -33.54 2.39
CA ILE A 157 -1.66 -33.03 1.21
C ILE A 157 -0.96 -31.70 1.52
N ASP A 158 -1.66 -30.78 2.16
CA ASP A 158 -1.10 -29.48 2.57
C ASP A 158 -0.04 -29.63 3.66
N LEU A 159 -0.20 -30.63 4.53
CA LEU A 159 0.70 -30.92 5.64
C LEU A 159 2.00 -31.61 5.20
N SER A 160 2.05 -32.18 3.99
CA SER A 160 3.26 -32.82 3.44
C SER A 160 4.45 -31.87 3.28
N SER A 161 4.22 -30.55 3.22
CA SER A 161 5.26 -29.53 3.20
C SER A 161 5.81 -29.16 4.59
N GLU A 162 5.35 -29.82 5.66
CA GLU A 162 5.73 -29.59 7.06
C GLU A 162 5.62 -28.12 7.48
N PRO A 163 4.48 -27.42 7.24
CA PRO A 163 4.38 -25.98 7.37
C PRO A 163 4.42 -25.50 8.83
N LEU A 164 4.77 -24.23 9.04
CA LEU A 164 4.39 -23.50 10.22
C LEU A 164 2.90 -23.16 10.12
N ILE A 165 2.11 -23.54 11.12
CA ILE A 165 0.66 -23.27 11.16
C ILE A 165 0.35 -22.39 12.36
N PHE A 166 -0.07 -21.14 12.11
CA PHE A 166 -0.53 -20.25 13.15
C PHE A 166 -2.04 -20.48 13.38
N VAL A 167 -2.41 -20.91 14.57
CA VAL A 167 -3.77 -21.31 14.93
C VAL A 167 -4.41 -20.25 15.82
N CYS A 168 -5.42 -19.56 15.31
CA CYS A 168 -6.22 -18.60 16.07
C CYS A 168 -7.33 -19.33 16.82
N ALA A 169 -7.26 -19.41 18.16
CA ALA A 169 -8.17 -20.18 18.99
C ALA A 169 -8.60 -19.49 20.29
N ALA A 170 -8.34 -18.17 20.46
CA ALA A 170 -8.76 -17.43 21.64
C ALA A 170 -10.29 -17.38 21.77
N GLY A 171 -10.80 -17.49 22.98
CA GLY A 171 -12.23 -17.40 23.31
C GLY A 171 -13.06 -18.62 22.93
N LEU A 172 -12.48 -19.68 22.39
CA LEU A 172 -13.18 -20.89 22.06
C LEU A 172 -13.63 -21.63 23.33
N THR A 173 -14.74 -22.33 23.25
CA THR A 173 -15.34 -23.10 24.37
C THR A 173 -16.01 -24.37 23.89
N GLY A 174 -16.28 -25.31 24.80
CA GLY A 174 -17.04 -26.54 24.53
C GLY A 174 -16.33 -27.48 23.54
N SER A 175 -17.10 -28.23 22.77
CA SER A 175 -16.62 -29.25 21.82
C SER A 175 -15.79 -28.64 20.67
N ASN A 176 -16.00 -27.38 20.32
CA ASN A 176 -15.20 -26.72 19.28
C ASN A 176 -13.70 -26.71 19.60
N VAL A 177 -13.34 -26.59 20.88
CA VAL A 177 -11.95 -26.66 21.31
C VAL A 177 -11.41 -28.07 21.17
N ASP A 178 -12.21 -29.09 21.50
CA ASP A 178 -11.82 -30.51 21.40
C ASP A 178 -11.52 -30.86 19.94
N ASP A 179 -12.34 -30.39 19.01
CA ASP A 179 -12.16 -30.63 17.58
C ASP A 179 -10.90 -29.95 17.06
N ILE A 180 -10.68 -28.70 17.41
CA ILE A 180 -9.45 -28.00 17.00
C ILE A 180 -8.20 -28.60 17.66
N ALA A 181 -8.29 -29.08 18.91
CA ALA A 181 -7.18 -29.76 19.56
C ALA A 181 -6.79 -31.08 18.85
N LYS A 182 -7.79 -31.83 18.33
CA LYS A 182 -7.54 -33.00 17.47
C LYS A 182 -6.83 -32.61 16.15
N GLU A 183 -7.32 -31.55 15.50
CA GLU A 183 -6.65 -31.06 14.26
C GLU A 183 -5.21 -30.63 14.53
N VAL A 184 -4.94 -29.93 15.63
CA VAL A 184 -3.57 -29.57 16.05
C VAL A 184 -2.70 -30.81 16.26
N ALA A 185 -3.27 -31.88 16.86
CA ALA A 185 -2.55 -33.15 17.00
C ALA A 185 -2.24 -33.81 15.64
N ILE A 186 -3.18 -33.73 14.68
CA ILE A 186 -2.98 -34.19 13.30
C ILE A 186 -1.86 -33.41 12.64
N TYR A 187 -1.86 -32.07 12.75
CA TYR A 187 -0.79 -31.23 12.22
C TYR A 187 0.57 -31.66 12.75
N ARG A 188 0.65 -31.87 14.06
CA ARG A 188 1.88 -32.30 14.73
C ARG A 188 2.35 -33.67 14.27
N ALA A 189 1.42 -34.62 14.09
CA ALA A 189 1.73 -35.96 13.58
C ALA A 189 2.32 -35.94 12.15
N HIS A 190 1.92 -34.95 11.34
CA HIS A 190 2.45 -34.69 10.00
C HIS A 190 3.68 -33.77 10.00
N LYS A 191 4.37 -33.60 11.14
CA LYS A 191 5.59 -32.78 11.32
C LYS A 191 5.41 -31.29 11.02
N ALA A 192 4.18 -30.81 10.89
CA ALA A 192 3.93 -29.38 10.88
C ALA A 192 4.29 -28.77 12.25
N THR A 193 4.44 -27.45 12.28
CA THR A 193 4.76 -26.70 13.50
C THR A 193 3.56 -25.85 13.90
N PRO A 194 2.57 -26.41 14.63
CA PRO A 194 1.43 -25.63 15.09
C PRO A 194 1.79 -24.70 16.24
N ILE A 195 1.61 -23.40 16.05
CA ILE A 195 1.70 -22.34 17.06
C ILE A 195 0.28 -21.92 17.38
N VAL A 196 -0.20 -22.23 18.57
CA VAL A 196 -1.59 -22.01 18.97
C VAL A 196 -1.70 -20.79 19.86
N VAL A 197 -2.64 -19.90 19.55
CA VAL A 197 -3.05 -18.78 20.40
C VAL A 197 -4.38 -19.16 21.04
N ALA A 198 -4.41 -19.36 22.34
CA ALA A 198 -5.60 -19.74 23.09
C ALA A 198 -5.78 -18.88 24.34
N SER A 199 -6.99 -18.89 24.91
CA SER A 199 -7.25 -18.20 26.19
C SER A 199 -6.49 -18.85 27.34
N GLU A 200 -6.15 -18.05 28.35
CA GLU A 200 -5.65 -18.55 29.64
C GLU A 200 -6.56 -19.67 30.17
N GLU A 201 -5.98 -20.62 30.89
CA GLU A 201 -6.65 -21.81 31.43
C GLU A 201 -7.02 -22.90 30.38
N GLU A 202 -6.77 -22.69 29.09
CA GLU A 202 -7.02 -23.71 28.08
C GLU A 202 -5.87 -24.71 27.99
N SER A 203 -6.09 -25.93 28.40
CA SER A 203 -5.07 -26.99 28.53
C SER A 203 -5.11 -28.06 27.43
N ARG A 204 -6.13 -28.04 26.56
CA ARG A 204 -6.37 -29.11 25.56
C ARG A 204 -5.38 -29.11 24.40
N PHE A 205 -4.63 -28.02 24.17
CA PHE A 205 -3.66 -27.91 23.08
C PHE A 205 -2.28 -28.50 23.40
N SER A 206 -2.20 -29.60 24.13
CA SER A 206 -0.92 -30.24 24.52
C SER A 206 -0.08 -30.73 23.34
N ALA A 207 -0.67 -30.95 22.17
CA ALA A 207 0.04 -31.30 20.92
C ALA A 207 0.64 -30.10 20.19
N ALA A 208 0.36 -28.86 20.59
CA ALA A 208 0.94 -27.67 19.98
C ALA A 208 2.48 -27.68 20.10
N SER A 209 3.17 -27.17 19.10
CA SER A 209 4.61 -26.93 19.19
C SER A 209 4.90 -25.78 20.15
N GLU A 210 4.08 -24.75 20.10
CA GLU A 210 4.09 -23.61 21.02
C GLU A 210 2.63 -23.21 21.35
N LEU A 211 2.39 -22.87 22.59
CA LEU A 211 1.11 -22.34 23.07
C LEU A 211 1.32 -20.94 23.62
N ILE A 212 0.67 -19.96 23.03
CA ILE A 212 0.68 -18.55 23.48
C ILE A 212 -0.70 -18.29 24.10
N THR A 213 -0.73 -18.03 25.40
CA THR A 213 -1.97 -17.76 26.13
C THR A 213 -2.29 -16.27 26.16
N VAL A 214 -3.58 -15.94 26.06
CA VAL A 214 -4.10 -14.58 26.11
C VAL A 214 -5.22 -14.46 27.15
N PRO A 215 -5.42 -13.28 27.76
CA PRO A 215 -6.52 -13.04 28.68
C PRO A 215 -7.89 -13.34 28.03
N ARG A 216 -8.90 -13.50 28.87
CA ARG A 216 -10.30 -13.55 28.41
C ARG A 216 -10.98 -12.21 28.66
N VAL A 217 -11.72 -11.74 27.69
CA VAL A 217 -12.49 -10.48 27.78
C VAL A 217 -13.99 -10.78 27.56
N HIS A 218 -14.32 -11.21 26.35
CA HIS A 218 -15.69 -11.57 25.97
C HIS A 218 -15.63 -12.48 24.73
N PRO A 219 -16.44 -13.58 24.67
CA PRO A 219 -16.37 -14.55 23.55
C PRO A 219 -16.51 -13.94 22.17
N ALA A 220 -17.27 -12.84 22.02
CA ALA A 220 -17.40 -12.13 20.75
C ALA A 220 -16.19 -11.23 20.40
N LEU A 221 -15.24 -11.02 21.31
CA LEU A 221 -14.11 -10.12 21.17
C LEU A 221 -12.75 -10.81 21.28
N ASP A 222 -12.70 -12.00 21.89
CA ASP A 222 -11.44 -12.69 22.19
C ASP A 222 -10.61 -12.98 20.92
N PHE A 223 -11.25 -13.11 19.74
CA PHE A 223 -10.54 -13.24 18.46
C PHE A 223 -9.60 -12.04 18.15
N ILE A 224 -9.91 -10.86 18.71
CA ILE A 224 -9.06 -9.67 18.58
C ILE A 224 -7.71 -9.90 19.28
N LEU A 225 -7.72 -10.66 20.37
CA LEU A 225 -6.50 -11.02 21.11
C LEU A 225 -5.65 -12.02 20.30
N SER A 226 -6.26 -12.98 19.59
CA SER A 226 -5.55 -13.79 18.60
C SER A 226 -4.89 -12.92 17.52
N THR A 227 -5.60 -11.90 17.05
CA THR A 227 -5.05 -10.96 16.05
C THR A 227 -3.89 -10.15 16.60
N THR A 228 -3.99 -9.70 17.88
CA THR A 228 -2.92 -8.94 18.53
C THR A 228 -1.63 -9.75 18.62
N VAL A 229 -1.72 -11.02 19.03
CA VAL A 229 -0.56 -11.93 19.02
C VAL A 229 -0.05 -12.13 17.60
N GLY A 230 -0.94 -12.31 16.61
CA GLY A 230 -0.57 -12.49 15.22
C GLY A 230 0.17 -11.28 14.62
N HIS A 231 -0.23 -10.05 14.97
CA HIS A 231 0.47 -8.82 14.56
C HIS A 231 1.88 -8.76 15.18
N LEU A 232 2.00 -9.05 16.48
CA LEU A 232 3.31 -9.12 17.15
C LEU A 232 4.18 -10.22 16.54
N PHE A 233 3.60 -11.42 16.31
CA PHE A 233 4.32 -12.53 15.68
C PHE A 233 4.81 -12.16 14.29
N GLY A 234 3.99 -11.47 13.48
CA GLY A 234 4.39 -11.01 12.14
C GLY A 234 5.58 -10.07 12.18
N TYR A 235 5.58 -9.11 13.10
CA TYR A 235 6.72 -8.19 13.29
C TYR A 235 7.97 -8.93 13.78
N GLU A 236 7.85 -9.74 14.83
CA GLU A 236 8.99 -10.46 15.40
C GLU A 236 9.56 -11.52 14.44
N ALA A 237 8.71 -12.14 13.62
CA ALA A 237 9.14 -13.03 12.55
C ALA A 237 9.93 -12.28 11.46
N ALA A 238 9.46 -11.10 11.06
CA ALA A 238 10.19 -10.26 10.12
C ALA A 238 11.57 -9.84 10.67
N VAL A 239 11.64 -9.44 11.95
CA VAL A 239 12.91 -9.14 12.64
C VAL A 239 13.83 -10.36 12.66
N ALA A 240 13.29 -11.54 12.97
CA ALA A 240 14.08 -12.77 13.03
C ALA A 240 14.64 -13.16 11.66
N ILE A 241 13.88 -12.96 10.58
CA ILE A 241 14.31 -13.21 9.20
C ILE A 241 15.36 -12.18 8.78
N ASP A 242 15.14 -10.90 9.03
CA ASP A 242 16.08 -9.81 8.71
C ASP A 242 17.44 -9.99 9.42
N ASN A 243 17.40 -10.45 10.66
CA ASN A 243 18.60 -10.74 11.43
C ASN A 243 19.46 -11.88 10.83
N GLN A 244 18.90 -12.75 9.99
CA GLN A 244 19.69 -13.73 9.27
C GLN A 244 20.69 -13.10 8.29
N ALA A 245 20.43 -11.87 7.84
CA ALA A 245 21.35 -11.13 6.99
C ALA A 245 22.56 -10.51 7.75
N LEU A 246 22.59 -10.52 9.09
CA LEU A 246 23.66 -9.88 9.85
C LEU A 246 25.07 -10.35 9.45
N PRO A 247 25.38 -11.67 9.35
CA PRO A 247 26.71 -12.10 8.92
C PRO A 247 27.06 -11.67 7.49
N LEU A 248 26.04 -11.56 6.62
CA LEU A 248 26.21 -11.13 5.23
C LEU A 248 26.49 -9.62 5.15
N ARG A 249 25.78 -8.82 5.93
CA ARG A 249 26.00 -7.37 6.06
C ARG A 249 27.38 -7.05 6.63
N GLU A 250 27.84 -7.83 7.61
CA GLU A 250 29.20 -7.70 8.13
C GLU A 250 30.24 -7.97 7.05
N MET A 251 30.09 -9.03 6.27
CA MET A 251 31.00 -9.33 5.15
C MET A 251 30.96 -8.22 4.07
N SER A 252 29.78 -7.70 3.73
CA SER A 252 29.63 -6.58 2.79
C SER A 252 30.37 -5.33 3.28
N SER A 253 30.17 -4.95 4.55
CA SER A 253 30.83 -3.80 5.16
C SER A 253 32.35 -3.92 5.18
N ILE A 254 32.90 -5.12 5.45
CA ILE A 254 34.35 -5.38 5.37
C ILE A 254 34.85 -5.13 3.95
N LEU A 255 34.18 -5.68 2.93
CA LEU A 255 34.57 -5.51 1.54
C LEU A 255 34.49 -4.05 1.08
N GLU A 256 33.39 -3.36 1.38
CA GLU A 256 33.19 -1.93 1.07
C GLU A 256 34.30 -1.08 1.65
N SER A 257 34.62 -1.26 2.94
CA SER A 257 35.71 -0.55 3.61
C SER A 257 37.07 -0.75 2.93
N LYS A 258 37.35 -1.97 2.43
CA LYS A 258 38.62 -2.28 1.74
C LYS A 258 38.67 -1.71 0.30
N ILE A 259 37.52 -1.66 -0.38
CA ILE A 259 37.40 -1.01 -1.69
C ILE A 259 37.64 0.50 -1.56
N GLU A 260 36.99 1.16 -0.61
CA GLU A 260 37.13 2.61 -0.36
C GLU A 260 38.56 3.01 0.01
N THR A 261 39.27 2.18 0.76
CA THR A 261 40.66 2.44 1.17
C THR A 261 41.68 2.13 0.08
N GLY A 262 41.27 1.66 -1.11
CA GLY A 262 42.15 1.36 -2.25
C GLY A 262 43.08 0.17 -2.04
N ILE A 263 42.81 -0.68 -1.01
CA ILE A 263 43.64 -1.82 -0.65
C ILE A 263 43.49 -2.99 -1.65
N LEU A 264 42.44 -2.97 -2.47
CA LEU A 264 42.04 -4.09 -3.31
C LEU A 264 42.44 -4.08 -4.81
N PRO A 265 42.98 -3.00 -5.46
CA PRO A 265 43.18 -3.06 -6.90
C PRO A 265 44.24 -4.07 -7.36
N GLU A 266 45.27 -4.39 -6.53
CA GLU A 266 46.34 -5.35 -6.88
C GLU A 266 46.81 -6.20 -5.69
N GLY A 267 46.20 -6.07 -4.52
CA GLY A 267 46.57 -6.82 -3.30
C GLY A 267 45.99 -8.23 -3.31
N SER A 268 46.70 -9.16 -2.65
CA SER A 268 46.23 -10.53 -2.45
C SER A 268 44.95 -10.50 -1.59
N LEU A 269 44.04 -11.42 -1.87
CA LEU A 269 42.85 -11.70 -1.05
C LEU A 269 43.23 -12.01 0.42
N ASP A 270 44.49 -12.35 0.70
CA ASP A 270 45.03 -12.65 2.04
C ASP A 270 44.74 -11.57 3.09
N LYS A 271 44.62 -10.29 2.66
CA LYS A 271 44.36 -9.19 3.56
C LYS A 271 42.92 -9.14 4.10
N ILE A 272 41.99 -9.83 3.41
CA ILE A 272 40.59 -9.87 3.81
C ILE A 272 40.17 -11.21 4.43
N TYR A 273 40.91 -12.29 4.19
CA TYR A 273 40.59 -13.63 4.69
C TYR A 273 40.32 -13.66 6.20
N GLY A 274 41.20 -13.01 6.96
CA GLY A 274 41.10 -13.00 8.42
C GLY A 274 39.81 -12.38 8.92
N GLU A 275 39.43 -11.27 8.30
CA GLU A 275 38.25 -10.50 8.71
C GLU A 275 36.94 -11.16 8.24
N LEU A 276 36.91 -11.74 7.02
CA LEU A 276 35.75 -12.45 6.47
C LEU A 276 35.46 -13.77 7.17
N ARG A 277 36.49 -14.43 7.75
CA ARG A 277 36.41 -15.81 8.23
C ARG A 277 35.30 -16.02 9.28
N GLU A 278 35.18 -15.15 10.24
CA GLU A 278 34.22 -15.31 11.34
C GLU A 278 32.77 -15.13 10.87
N PRO A 279 32.37 -14.03 10.18
CA PRO A 279 31.00 -13.92 9.67
C PRO A 279 30.68 -14.99 8.61
N ALA A 280 31.63 -15.39 7.77
CA ALA A 280 31.44 -16.48 6.81
C ALA A 280 31.17 -17.81 7.51
N ASN A 281 31.91 -18.14 8.58
CA ASN A 281 31.67 -19.34 9.36
C ASN A 281 30.30 -19.38 10.02
N ARG A 282 29.80 -18.24 10.53
CA ARG A 282 28.45 -18.14 11.07
C ARG A 282 27.40 -18.40 9.97
N PHE A 283 27.55 -17.79 8.82
CA PHE A 283 26.67 -18.02 7.68
C PHE A 283 26.69 -19.49 7.23
N LEU A 284 27.88 -20.08 7.00
CA LEU A 284 28.02 -21.45 6.56
C LEU A 284 27.51 -22.47 7.60
N SER A 285 27.66 -22.19 8.89
CA SER A 285 27.07 -22.98 9.97
C SER A 285 25.55 -22.93 9.95
N GLY A 286 24.99 -21.75 9.75
CA GLY A 286 23.55 -21.55 9.61
C GLY A 286 22.97 -22.29 8.39
N LEU A 287 23.67 -22.28 7.24
CA LEU A 287 23.26 -23.06 6.06
C LEU A 287 23.21 -24.55 6.38
N ARG A 288 24.27 -25.10 7.01
CA ARG A 288 24.34 -26.52 7.36
C ARG A 288 23.29 -26.97 8.36
N SER A 289 22.85 -26.07 9.23
CA SER A 289 21.79 -26.35 10.22
C SER A 289 20.37 -26.15 9.68
N GLY A 290 20.20 -25.72 8.41
CA GLY A 290 18.89 -25.41 7.83
C GLY A 290 18.28 -24.09 8.30
N ALA A 291 19.04 -23.24 8.98
CA ALA A 291 18.53 -21.97 9.48
C ALA A 291 18.01 -21.04 8.37
N TYR A 292 18.56 -21.16 7.15
CA TYR A 292 18.21 -20.35 5.99
C TYR A 292 17.16 -20.98 5.06
N ASP A 293 16.70 -22.20 5.35
CA ASP A 293 15.80 -22.98 4.45
C ASP A 293 14.47 -22.26 4.18
N GLY A 294 14.06 -21.38 5.08
CA GLY A 294 12.81 -20.65 4.96
C GLY A 294 12.82 -19.50 3.96
N HIS A 295 13.94 -18.84 3.71
CA HIS A 295 13.95 -17.52 3.09
C HIS A 295 15.08 -17.26 2.09
N LEU A 296 16.16 -18.03 2.10
CA LEU A 296 17.25 -17.91 1.14
C LEU A 296 17.03 -18.90 0.00
N GLU A 297 17.14 -18.44 -1.25
CA GLU A 297 17.02 -19.33 -2.40
C GLU A 297 18.27 -20.21 -2.55
N ALA A 298 18.06 -21.49 -2.92
CA ALA A 298 19.14 -22.45 -3.08
C ALA A 298 20.19 -21.98 -4.10
N SER A 299 19.77 -21.35 -5.19
CA SER A 299 20.68 -20.78 -6.19
C SER A 299 21.58 -19.68 -5.63
N THR A 300 21.02 -18.81 -4.80
CA THR A 300 21.76 -17.72 -4.14
C THR A 300 22.72 -18.28 -3.09
N ALA A 301 22.26 -19.22 -2.27
CA ALA A 301 23.11 -19.90 -1.29
C ALA A 301 24.29 -20.63 -1.96
N THR A 302 24.03 -21.34 -3.05
CA THR A 302 25.09 -22.07 -3.82
C THR A 302 26.07 -21.09 -4.43
N SER A 303 25.60 -20.04 -5.13
CA SER A 303 26.47 -19.04 -5.74
C SER A 303 27.35 -18.35 -4.69
N LEU A 304 26.76 -17.86 -3.59
CA LEU A 304 27.51 -17.21 -2.53
C LEU A 304 28.53 -18.17 -1.88
N THR A 305 28.13 -19.40 -1.60
CA THR A 305 29.04 -20.40 -1.00
C THR A 305 30.23 -20.73 -1.92
N THR A 306 29.97 -20.84 -3.24
CA THR A 306 31.04 -21.07 -4.22
C THR A 306 32.05 -19.93 -4.24
N ILE A 307 31.56 -18.68 -4.33
CA ILE A 307 32.43 -17.49 -4.39
C ILE A 307 33.17 -17.27 -3.05
N LEU A 308 32.53 -17.54 -1.91
CA LEU A 308 33.14 -17.45 -0.58
C LEU A 308 34.38 -18.37 -0.43
N ARG A 309 34.41 -19.53 -1.07
CA ARG A 309 35.59 -20.42 -1.03
C ARG A 309 36.85 -19.74 -1.57
N TYR A 310 36.68 -18.93 -2.62
CA TYR A 310 37.76 -18.14 -3.20
C TYR A 310 38.09 -16.93 -2.32
N GLY A 311 37.09 -16.22 -1.83
CA GLY A 311 37.25 -15.09 -0.89
C GLY A 311 37.91 -15.50 0.43
N LEU A 312 37.80 -16.76 0.85
CA LEU A 312 38.40 -17.29 2.07
C LEU A 312 39.73 -18.05 1.80
N GLY A 313 40.20 -18.07 0.56
CA GLY A 313 41.46 -18.78 0.18
C GLY A 313 41.39 -20.30 0.28
N THR A 314 40.20 -20.90 0.34
CA THR A 314 40.03 -22.37 0.38
C THR A 314 39.93 -23.00 -1.01
N ALA A 315 39.86 -22.19 -2.07
CA ALA A 315 39.97 -22.59 -3.47
C ALA A 315 40.98 -21.69 -4.18
N THR A 316 41.69 -22.25 -5.17
CA THR A 316 42.71 -21.52 -5.95
C THR A 316 42.07 -20.75 -7.09
N LEU A 317 42.59 -19.56 -7.41
CA LEU A 317 42.03 -18.69 -8.47
C LEU A 317 42.07 -19.35 -9.86
N ASP A 318 42.95 -20.34 -10.08
CA ASP A 318 43.03 -21.09 -11.35
C ASP A 318 41.74 -21.86 -11.64
N SER A 319 41.05 -22.34 -10.61
CA SER A 319 39.78 -23.06 -10.77
C SER A 319 38.56 -22.15 -10.96
N TYR A 320 38.71 -20.84 -10.74
CA TYR A 320 37.60 -19.89 -10.80
C TYR A 320 36.90 -19.87 -12.17
N GLN A 321 37.69 -19.96 -13.24
CA GLN A 321 37.13 -19.94 -14.59
C GLN A 321 36.28 -21.19 -14.89
N LEU A 322 36.64 -22.35 -14.32
CA LEU A 322 35.85 -23.58 -14.49
C LEU A 322 34.55 -23.57 -13.68
N GLU A 323 34.56 -22.98 -12.47
CA GLU A 323 33.41 -22.99 -11.57
C GLU A 323 32.47 -21.78 -11.80
N VAL A 324 33.01 -20.61 -12.15
CA VAL A 324 32.25 -19.33 -12.24
C VAL A 324 32.20 -18.79 -13.68
N GLY A 325 33.03 -19.28 -14.58
CA GLY A 325 33.07 -18.87 -15.99
C GLY A 325 33.82 -17.55 -16.26
N LYS A 326 34.50 -16.99 -15.26
CA LYS A 326 35.30 -15.76 -15.36
C LYS A 326 36.74 -16.01 -15.00
N VAL A 327 37.68 -15.19 -15.55
CA VAL A 327 39.09 -15.29 -15.19
C VAL A 327 39.29 -14.98 -13.72
N GLY A 328 39.91 -15.90 -12.98
CA GLY A 328 40.16 -15.78 -11.54
C GLY A 328 41.21 -14.73 -11.21
N ARG A 329 40.76 -13.48 -11.00
CA ARG A 329 41.59 -12.37 -10.49
C ARG A 329 41.01 -11.88 -9.15
N PRO A 330 41.84 -11.41 -8.20
CA PRO A 330 41.36 -10.95 -6.90
C PRO A 330 40.22 -9.93 -6.99
N GLY A 331 40.33 -8.93 -7.86
CA GLY A 331 39.29 -7.92 -8.07
C GLY A 331 37.97 -8.51 -8.56
N VAL A 332 38.03 -9.48 -9.51
CA VAL A 332 36.83 -10.15 -10.04
C VAL A 332 36.10 -10.95 -8.95
N VAL A 333 36.87 -11.67 -8.11
CA VAL A 333 36.31 -12.43 -6.98
C VAL A 333 35.60 -11.48 -5.99
N VAL A 334 36.21 -10.32 -5.70
CA VAL A 334 35.61 -9.33 -4.78
C VAL A 334 34.34 -8.74 -5.36
N GLU A 335 34.34 -8.34 -6.63
CA GLU A 335 33.13 -7.85 -7.31
C GLU A 335 32.00 -8.88 -7.28
N ASP A 336 32.30 -10.13 -7.65
CA ASP A 336 31.31 -11.20 -7.65
C ASP A 336 30.82 -11.54 -6.24
N LEU A 337 31.69 -11.43 -5.23
CA LEU A 337 31.31 -11.61 -3.82
C LEU A 337 30.38 -10.49 -3.35
N VAL A 338 30.65 -9.23 -3.69
CA VAL A 338 29.76 -8.10 -3.36
C VAL A 338 28.39 -8.29 -4.01
N ILE A 339 28.34 -8.70 -5.28
CA ILE A 339 27.07 -8.96 -5.98
C ILE A 339 26.30 -10.11 -5.32
N ALA A 340 26.98 -11.21 -5.00
CA ALA A 340 26.34 -12.36 -4.36
C ALA A 340 25.84 -12.05 -2.94
N LEU A 341 26.61 -11.27 -2.17
CA LEU A 341 26.21 -10.79 -0.83
C LEU A 341 25.00 -9.86 -0.92
N SER A 342 25.03 -8.88 -1.82
CA SER A 342 23.92 -7.95 -2.01
C SER A 342 22.62 -8.69 -2.31
N ARG A 343 22.68 -9.68 -3.24
CA ARG A 343 21.52 -10.51 -3.57
C ARG A 343 21.00 -11.30 -2.36
N ALA A 344 21.88 -11.93 -1.60
CA ALA A 344 21.50 -12.71 -0.42
C ALA A 344 20.93 -11.82 0.70
N ILE A 345 21.49 -10.63 0.89
CA ILE A 345 20.98 -9.63 1.83
C ILE A 345 19.56 -9.18 1.42
N ASP A 346 19.34 -8.89 0.15
CA ASP A 346 18.03 -8.47 -0.37
C ASP A 346 16.96 -9.54 -0.17
N GLU A 347 17.28 -10.82 -0.39
CA GLU A 347 16.36 -11.94 -0.15
C GLU A 347 15.94 -12.07 1.32
N LEU A 348 16.82 -11.70 2.27
CA LEU A 348 16.57 -11.80 3.70
C LEU A 348 16.03 -10.49 4.32
N THR A 349 16.23 -9.33 3.68
CA THR A 349 15.79 -8.04 4.19
C THR A 349 14.26 -7.98 4.29
N ARG A 350 13.76 -7.51 5.43
CA ARG A 350 12.32 -7.33 5.71
C ARG A 350 12.01 -5.89 6.11
N PRO A 351 10.76 -5.44 5.90
CA PRO A 351 10.34 -4.07 6.21
C PRO A 351 10.06 -3.91 7.71
N ILE A 352 11.11 -3.97 8.52
CA ILE A 352 11.02 -3.91 9.98
C ILE A 352 10.91 -2.50 10.55
N ASP A 353 11.08 -1.48 9.72
CA ASP A 353 10.82 -0.09 10.07
C ASP A 353 9.75 0.53 9.16
N ALA A 354 9.02 1.52 9.69
CA ALA A 354 7.91 2.15 8.98
C ALA A 354 8.36 2.86 7.68
N ILE A 355 9.58 3.41 7.65
CA ILE A 355 10.12 4.12 6.49
C ILE A 355 10.38 3.14 5.34
N LYS A 356 11.06 2.04 5.62
CA LYS A 356 11.33 0.99 4.63
C LYS A 356 10.04 0.36 4.09
N HIS A 357 9.06 0.16 4.96
CA HIS A 357 7.76 -0.36 4.56
C HIS A 357 7.03 0.60 3.61
N GLN A 358 7.05 1.90 3.88
CA GLN A 358 6.45 2.92 3.02
C GLN A 358 7.14 3.01 1.64
N ALA A 359 8.45 2.91 1.60
CA ALA A 359 9.23 3.00 0.36
C ALA A 359 8.93 1.86 -0.64
N LYS A 360 8.53 0.68 -0.16
CA LYS A 360 8.12 -0.45 -1.02
C LYS A 360 6.66 -0.40 -1.47
N THR A 361 5.89 0.54 -0.97
CA THR A 361 4.49 0.69 -1.38
C THR A 361 4.42 1.47 -2.68
N VAL A 362 4.60 0.78 -3.78
CA VAL A 362 4.21 1.32 -5.07
C VAL A 362 2.69 1.31 -5.12
N THR A 363 2.08 2.48 -5.17
CA THR A 363 0.66 2.59 -5.49
C THR A 363 0.48 2.20 -6.95
N VAL A 364 0.40 0.92 -7.21
CA VAL A 364 0.00 0.44 -8.54
C VAL A 364 -1.51 0.58 -8.58
N GLY A 365 -1.98 1.70 -9.10
CA GLY A 365 -3.37 1.88 -9.47
C GLY A 365 -3.71 0.99 -10.65
N ILE A 366 -3.82 -0.32 -10.45
CA ILE A 366 -4.41 -1.21 -11.46
C ILE A 366 -5.92 -1.06 -11.32
N SER A 367 -6.46 -0.03 -11.94
CA SER A 367 -7.90 0.09 -12.10
C SER A 367 -8.31 -0.70 -13.34
N ARG A 368 -8.98 -1.84 -13.16
CA ARG A 368 -9.72 -2.52 -14.24
C ARG A 368 -10.94 -1.72 -14.72
N SER A 369 -11.20 -0.56 -14.11
CA SER A 369 -12.34 0.31 -14.40
C SER A 369 -12.01 1.48 -15.32
N ASP A 370 -10.82 1.53 -15.90
CA ASP A 370 -10.45 2.57 -16.86
C ASP A 370 -11.25 2.55 -18.16
N GLU A 371 -11.91 1.45 -18.48
CA GLU A 371 -12.68 1.33 -19.73
C GLU A 371 -13.74 2.42 -19.89
N THR A 372 -14.46 2.77 -18.83
CA THR A 372 -15.45 3.85 -18.86
C THR A 372 -14.81 5.24 -18.94
N LEU A 373 -13.67 5.44 -18.29
CA LEU A 373 -12.91 6.69 -18.36
C LEU A 373 -12.26 6.88 -19.73
N LEU A 374 -11.76 5.80 -20.33
CA LEU A 374 -11.16 5.82 -21.66
C LEU A 374 -12.20 6.02 -22.78
N GLN A 375 -13.49 5.88 -22.48
CA GLN A 375 -14.58 6.21 -23.42
C GLN A 375 -14.89 7.70 -23.49
N SER A 376 -14.46 8.50 -22.50
CA SER A 376 -14.57 9.96 -22.50
C SER A 376 -13.91 10.57 -23.73
N ASP A 377 -14.57 11.51 -24.38
CA ASP A 377 -14.05 12.10 -25.60
C ASP A 377 -12.81 12.96 -25.32
N LEU A 378 -12.76 13.69 -24.20
CA LEU A 378 -11.57 14.44 -23.78
C LEU A 378 -10.39 13.53 -23.47
N VAL A 379 -10.61 12.34 -22.90
CA VAL A 379 -9.53 11.37 -22.67
C VAL A 379 -9.01 10.83 -23.99
N LYS A 380 -9.90 10.48 -24.93
CA LYS A 380 -9.50 10.05 -26.28
C LYS A 380 -8.68 11.13 -27.00
N GLU A 381 -9.13 12.39 -26.94
CA GLU A 381 -8.40 13.53 -27.53
C GLU A 381 -7.02 13.73 -26.90
N ALA A 382 -6.90 13.59 -25.58
CA ALA A 382 -5.60 13.67 -24.90
C ALA A 382 -4.65 12.54 -25.34
N LEU A 383 -5.15 11.31 -25.45
CA LEU A 383 -4.36 10.16 -25.93
C LEU A 383 -3.99 10.31 -27.41
N GLN A 384 -4.89 10.79 -28.26
CA GLN A 384 -4.63 11.07 -29.68
C GLN A 384 -3.61 12.21 -29.86
N ALA A 385 -3.61 13.19 -28.96
CA ALA A 385 -2.58 14.23 -28.89
C ALA A 385 -1.20 13.67 -28.47
N GLY A 386 -1.11 12.38 -28.12
CA GLY A 386 0.13 11.69 -27.77
C GLY A 386 0.47 11.73 -26.28
N ALA A 387 -0.45 12.13 -25.40
CA ALA A 387 -0.25 12.00 -23.95
C ALA A 387 -0.08 10.50 -23.58
N PRO A 388 1.03 10.10 -22.93
CA PRO A 388 1.24 8.70 -22.59
C PRO A 388 0.24 8.25 -21.52
N ARG A 389 -0.46 7.14 -21.76
CA ARG A 389 -1.46 6.62 -20.83
C ARG A 389 -0.91 6.34 -19.43
N ASP A 390 0.32 5.86 -19.36
CA ASP A 390 1.04 5.54 -18.12
C ASP A 390 1.47 6.78 -17.31
N ARG A 391 1.32 7.98 -17.88
CA ARG A 391 1.59 9.26 -17.21
C ARG A 391 0.33 10.04 -16.85
N LEU A 392 -0.85 9.52 -17.17
CA LEU A 392 -2.13 10.10 -16.78
C LEU A 392 -2.67 9.36 -15.57
N SER A 393 -2.76 10.05 -14.44
CA SER A 393 -3.31 9.49 -13.21
C SER A 393 -4.82 9.28 -13.31
N TYR A 394 -5.37 8.42 -12.45
CA TYR A 394 -6.82 8.21 -12.35
C TYR A 394 -7.58 9.52 -12.04
N ARG A 395 -6.99 10.40 -11.23
CA ARG A 395 -7.56 11.71 -10.89
C ARG A 395 -7.71 12.60 -12.11
N GLU A 396 -6.72 12.61 -12.98
CA GLU A 396 -6.75 13.39 -14.24
C GLU A 396 -7.79 12.85 -15.21
N LEU A 397 -7.88 11.52 -15.36
CA LEU A 397 -8.89 10.89 -16.20
C LEU A 397 -10.32 11.20 -15.71
N ARG A 398 -10.54 11.19 -14.39
CA ARG A 398 -11.83 11.58 -13.81
C ARG A 398 -12.16 13.05 -14.03
N ALA A 399 -11.19 13.93 -13.89
CA ALA A 399 -11.39 15.35 -14.15
C ALA A 399 -11.75 15.62 -15.62
N LEU A 400 -11.10 14.91 -16.56
CA LEU A 400 -11.43 14.98 -17.99
C LEU A 400 -12.85 14.45 -18.27
N LEU A 401 -13.21 13.30 -17.69
CA LEU A 401 -14.58 12.76 -17.81
C LEU A 401 -15.62 13.75 -17.26
N ALA A 402 -15.35 14.40 -16.14
CA ALA A 402 -16.26 15.38 -15.56
C ALA A 402 -16.40 16.64 -16.44
N LEU A 403 -15.34 17.04 -17.14
CA LEU A 403 -15.34 18.19 -18.04
C LEU A 403 -15.97 17.87 -19.43
N ASP A 404 -16.06 16.59 -19.82
CA ASP A 404 -16.60 16.17 -21.11
C ASP A 404 -17.92 16.86 -21.50
N PRO A 405 -18.96 16.88 -20.62
CA PRO A 405 -20.23 17.51 -20.96
C PRO A 405 -20.15 19.03 -21.16
N ALA A 406 -19.08 19.66 -20.70
CA ALA A 406 -18.88 21.11 -20.82
C ALA A 406 -18.12 21.50 -22.10
N VAL A 407 -17.52 20.56 -22.80
CA VAL A 407 -16.70 20.81 -23.99
C VAL A 407 -17.47 20.45 -25.26
N ALA A 408 -17.80 21.44 -26.07
CA ALA A 408 -18.46 21.26 -27.33
C ALA A 408 -17.53 20.65 -28.40
N LYS A 409 -16.24 21.04 -28.40
CA LYS A 409 -15.28 20.56 -29.38
C LYS A 409 -13.83 20.83 -28.96
N VAL A 410 -12.95 19.85 -29.19
CA VAL A 410 -11.50 20.06 -29.18
C VAL A 410 -11.06 20.51 -30.58
N ILE A 411 -10.39 21.66 -30.69
CA ILE A 411 -9.99 22.30 -31.95
C ILE A 411 -8.48 22.22 -32.23
N GLY A 412 -7.72 21.70 -31.27
CA GLY A 412 -6.27 21.49 -31.42
C GLY A 412 -5.61 21.15 -30.10
N TYR A 413 -4.34 20.83 -30.19
CA TYR A 413 -3.52 20.52 -29.02
C TYR A 413 -2.09 21.05 -29.14
N THR A 414 -1.45 21.23 -27.98
CA THR A 414 0.00 21.49 -27.89
C THR A 414 0.56 20.60 -26.79
N ARG A 415 1.57 19.82 -27.12
CA ARG A 415 2.25 18.98 -26.18
C ARG A 415 3.62 19.54 -25.82
N TYR A 416 3.99 19.40 -24.55
CA TYR A 416 5.24 19.94 -24.01
C TYR A 416 6.00 18.88 -23.23
N ARG A 417 7.32 18.97 -23.26
CA ARG A 417 8.22 18.33 -22.31
C ARG A 417 8.61 19.36 -21.24
N ILE A 418 8.69 18.93 -20.00
CA ILE A 418 9.18 19.71 -18.87
C ILE A 418 10.48 19.07 -18.41
N GLU A 419 11.51 19.90 -18.19
CA GLU A 419 12.84 19.49 -17.70
C GLU A 419 13.22 20.39 -16.52
N GLY A 420 13.78 19.78 -15.46
CA GLY A 420 14.10 20.43 -14.20
C GLY A 420 13.03 20.23 -13.13
N ASN A 421 13.28 20.77 -11.94
CA ASN A 421 12.37 20.68 -10.80
C ASN A 421 11.30 21.78 -10.88
N VAL A 422 10.03 21.40 -10.92
CA VAL A 422 8.89 22.35 -11.01
C VAL A 422 8.82 23.27 -9.78
N ASP A 423 9.31 22.83 -8.63
CA ASP A 423 9.35 23.61 -7.37
C ASP A 423 10.43 24.70 -7.36
N GLU A 424 11.44 24.59 -8.23
CA GLU A 424 12.58 25.52 -8.30
C GLU A 424 12.59 26.29 -9.63
N GLU A 425 13.35 25.80 -10.61
CA GLU A 425 13.40 26.32 -11.97
C GLU A 425 13.26 25.18 -12.98
N ALA A 426 12.14 25.17 -13.69
CA ALA A 426 11.90 24.22 -14.76
C ALA A 426 11.79 24.91 -16.12
N THR A 427 12.20 24.21 -17.15
CA THR A 427 12.05 24.62 -18.54
C THR A 427 10.96 23.82 -19.23
N ILE A 428 10.34 24.43 -20.24
CA ILE A 428 9.27 23.82 -21.02
C ILE A 428 9.54 23.98 -22.51
N GLN A 429 9.45 22.88 -23.24
CA GLN A 429 9.68 22.84 -24.68
C GLN A 429 8.51 22.19 -25.38
N VAL A 430 8.10 22.74 -26.54
CA VAL A 430 7.07 22.15 -27.38
C VAL A 430 7.61 20.90 -28.06
N THR A 431 6.89 19.78 -27.90
CA THR A 431 7.23 18.52 -28.56
C THR A 431 6.33 18.22 -29.77
N ASP A 432 5.05 18.63 -29.70
CA ASP A 432 4.11 18.42 -30.81
C ASP A 432 2.96 19.43 -30.77
N ARG A 433 2.32 19.64 -31.94
CA ARG A 433 1.16 20.52 -32.13
C ARG A 433 0.22 19.98 -33.18
N GLY A 434 -1.09 20.10 -32.91
CA GLY A 434 -2.14 19.73 -33.85
C GLY A 434 -3.27 20.75 -33.92
N GLY A 435 -4.05 20.71 -35.02
CA GLY A 435 -5.17 21.61 -35.21
C GLY A 435 -4.77 23.07 -35.21
N ILE A 436 -5.60 23.94 -34.62
CA ILE A 436 -5.37 25.39 -34.54
C ILE A 436 -4.04 25.76 -33.88
N ALA A 437 -3.48 24.90 -33.05
CA ALA A 437 -2.21 25.18 -32.35
C ALA A 437 -1.01 25.30 -33.27
N ARG A 438 -1.08 24.83 -34.52
CA ARG A 438 -0.03 25.00 -35.53
C ARG A 438 0.12 26.45 -35.97
N GLU A 439 -0.94 27.24 -35.94
CA GLU A 439 -0.99 28.64 -36.35
C GLU A 439 -0.72 29.60 -35.17
N ILE A 440 -0.62 29.08 -33.95
CA ILE A 440 -0.47 29.87 -32.74
C ILE A 440 1.01 30.01 -32.39
N ASN A 441 1.48 31.25 -32.26
CA ASN A 441 2.81 31.54 -31.70
C ASN A 441 2.79 31.30 -30.19
N SER A 442 3.51 30.28 -29.73
CA SER A 442 3.65 30.04 -28.30
C SER A 442 4.79 30.86 -27.71
N ARG A 443 4.55 31.49 -26.57
CA ARG A 443 5.61 32.19 -25.81
C ARG A 443 6.82 31.28 -25.52
N THR A 444 6.58 29.96 -25.38
CA THR A 444 7.64 28.99 -25.10
C THR A 444 8.65 28.81 -26.23
N THR A 445 8.38 29.32 -27.44
CA THR A 445 9.36 29.35 -28.53
C THR A 445 10.45 30.43 -28.35
N THR A 446 10.13 31.47 -27.60
CA THR A 446 11.06 32.58 -27.31
C THR A 446 11.56 32.59 -25.88
N ASN A 447 10.84 31.96 -24.96
CA ASN A 447 11.19 31.86 -23.54
C ASN A 447 10.76 30.48 -23.00
N SER A 448 11.76 29.64 -22.73
CA SER A 448 11.57 28.26 -22.29
C SER A 448 11.28 28.10 -20.78
N VAL A 449 11.27 29.19 -20.01
CA VAL A 449 10.97 29.09 -18.56
C VAL A 449 9.51 28.72 -18.34
N LEU A 450 9.28 27.69 -17.53
CA LEU A 450 7.93 27.26 -17.14
C LEU A 450 7.29 28.29 -16.22
N ARG A 451 6.20 28.94 -16.65
CA ARG A 451 5.51 30.01 -15.90
C ARG A 451 4.00 30.04 -16.17
N GLY A 452 3.26 30.73 -15.28
CA GLY A 452 1.82 31.01 -15.42
C GLY A 452 0.95 29.78 -15.28
N SER A 453 -0.12 29.67 -16.08
CA SER A 453 -1.07 28.56 -16.01
C SER A 453 -0.43 27.19 -16.24
N LYS A 454 0.62 27.13 -17.07
CA LYS A 454 1.38 25.89 -17.32
C LYS A 454 2.18 25.46 -16.08
N HIS A 455 2.85 26.40 -15.41
CA HIS A 455 3.55 26.12 -14.16
C HIS A 455 2.57 25.67 -13.09
N ARG A 456 1.44 26.38 -12.96
CA ARG A 456 0.42 26.03 -11.99
C ARG A 456 -0.10 24.61 -12.18
N ALA A 457 -0.46 24.22 -13.40
CA ALA A 457 -0.93 22.87 -13.71
C ALA A 457 0.14 21.80 -13.41
N ALA A 458 1.41 22.09 -13.75
CA ALA A 458 2.52 21.19 -13.51
C ALA A 458 2.82 21.03 -12.00
N PHE A 459 2.76 22.12 -11.25
CA PHE A 459 3.01 22.16 -9.80
C PHE A 459 1.88 21.49 -8.99
N GLU A 460 0.63 21.85 -9.29
CA GLU A 460 -0.54 21.27 -8.62
C GLU A 460 -0.78 19.81 -9.01
N GLN A 461 -0.17 19.34 -10.13
CA GLN A 461 -0.37 18.01 -10.69
C GLN A 461 -1.86 17.69 -10.91
N GLU A 462 -2.62 18.69 -11.38
CA GLU A 462 -4.06 18.59 -11.59
C GLU A 462 -4.45 19.12 -12.97
N VAL A 463 -5.52 18.54 -13.53
CA VAL A 463 -6.17 19.10 -14.71
C VAL A 463 -6.70 20.49 -14.39
N THR A 464 -6.31 21.48 -15.19
CA THR A 464 -6.76 22.88 -15.00
C THR A 464 -7.34 23.45 -16.27
N VAL A 465 -8.45 24.17 -16.15
CA VAL A 465 -9.05 24.96 -17.23
C VAL A 465 -8.55 26.39 -17.11
N SER A 466 -8.14 27.00 -18.20
CA SER A 466 -7.77 28.41 -18.21
C SER A 466 -8.19 29.07 -19.53
N GLN A 467 -8.33 30.40 -19.47
CA GLN A 467 -8.53 31.23 -20.66
C GLN A 467 -7.25 31.99 -20.97
N GLY A 468 -6.80 31.90 -22.21
CA GLY A 468 -5.66 32.67 -22.69
C GLY A 468 -5.97 34.15 -22.82
N SER A 469 -4.93 34.98 -22.88
CA SER A 469 -5.08 36.43 -23.10
C SER A 469 -5.73 36.79 -24.44
N ASP A 470 -5.80 35.84 -25.34
CA ASP A 470 -6.44 35.91 -26.66
C ASP A 470 -7.89 35.38 -26.67
N GLY A 471 -8.45 35.12 -25.47
CA GLY A 471 -9.82 34.62 -25.28
C GLY A 471 -10.01 33.14 -25.55
N ARG A 472 -8.97 32.39 -25.92
CA ARG A 472 -9.06 30.94 -26.17
C ARG A 472 -9.03 30.16 -24.87
N ASN A 473 -9.86 29.13 -24.82
CA ASN A 473 -9.96 28.26 -23.65
C ASN A 473 -9.07 27.03 -23.85
N VAL A 474 -8.35 26.65 -22.81
CA VAL A 474 -7.43 25.51 -22.82
C VAL A 474 -7.59 24.67 -21.56
N ILE A 475 -7.50 23.37 -21.75
CA ILE A 475 -7.41 22.38 -20.67
C ILE A 475 -5.94 21.94 -20.59
N HIS A 476 -5.32 22.11 -19.43
CA HIS A 476 -3.96 21.66 -19.14
C HIS A 476 -4.03 20.30 -18.48
N ILE A 477 -3.28 19.34 -19.00
CA ILE A 477 -3.24 17.96 -18.53
C ILE A 477 -1.77 17.65 -18.20
N PRO A 478 -1.37 17.59 -16.92
CA PRO A 478 -0.01 17.22 -16.55
C PRO A 478 0.29 15.75 -16.88
N GLU A 479 1.54 15.46 -17.28
CA GLU A 479 2.03 14.11 -17.53
C GLU A 479 2.99 13.75 -16.39
N ILE A 480 2.52 12.89 -15.47
CA ILE A 480 3.21 12.55 -14.22
C ILE A 480 3.95 11.23 -14.38
N LYS A 481 5.22 11.20 -13.99
CA LYS A 481 6.02 9.97 -13.91
C LYS A 481 6.82 9.99 -12.61
N ASP A 482 6.74 8.90 -11.86
CA ASP A 482 7.45 8.72 -10.59
C ASP A 482 7.22 9.86 -9.57
N GLY A 483 6.00 10.45 -9.60
CA GLY A 483 5.62 11.56 -8.72
C GLY A 483 6.01 12.96 -9.22
N GLU A 484 6.71 13.07 -10.36
CA GLU A 484 7.13 14.32 -10.95
C GLU A 484 6.39 14.63 -12.26
N THR A 485 6.14 15.90 -12.54
CA THR A 485 5.55 16.32 -13.82
C THR A 485 6.64 16.44 -14.88
N THR A 486 6.63 15.49 -15.82
CA THR A 486 7.63 15.39 -16.90
C THR A 486 7.15 15.96 -18.25
N GLY A 487 5.89 16.30 -18.33
CA GLY A 487 5.26 16.85 -19.53
C GLY A 487 3.93 17.51 -19.26
N LEU A 488 3.39 18.16 -20.28
CA LEU A 488 2.09 18.82 -20.22
C LEU A 488 1.42 18.76 -21.60
N THR A 489 0.20 18.23 -21.63
CA THR A 489 -0.66 18.28 -22.82
C THR A 489 -1.72 19.36 -22.63
N LEU A 490 -1.82 20.28 -23.59
CA LEU A 490 -2.85 21.32 -23.66
C LEU A 490 -3.85 20.95 -24.74
N LEU A 491 -5.14 20.87 -24.41
CA LEU A 491 -6.22 20.81 -25.38
C LEU A 491 -6.83 22.20 -25.56
N HIS A 492 -6.93 22.66 -26.80
CA HIS A 492 -7.62 23.90 -27.15
C HIS A 492 -9.10 23.55 -27.41
N CYS A 493 -10.01 24.13 -26.61
CA CYS A 493 -11.40 23.71 -26.56
C CYS A 493 -12.37 24.85 -26.81
N LEU A 494 -13.48 24.51 -27.47
CA LEU A 494 -14.72 25.29 -27.43
C LEU A 494 -15.60 24.69 -26.37
N PHE A 495 -16.11 25.52 -25.46
CA PHE A 495 -17.03 25.10 -24.40
C PHE A 495 -18.48 25.33 -24.82
N GLU A 496 -19.39 24.57 -24.23
CA GLU A 496 -20.81 24.75 -24.44
C GLU A 496 -21.25 26.16 -23.99
N GLU A 497 -22.07 26.79 -24.81
CA GLU A 497 -22.60 28.14 -24.52
C GLU A 497 -23.69 28.09 -23.45
N LYS A 498 -24.49 27.03 -23.43
CA LYS A 498 -25.61 26.84 -22.51
C LYS A 498 -25.65 25.40 -22.00
N MET A 499 -25.76 25.27 -20.71
CA MET A 499 -25.93 23.98 -20.02
C MET A 499 -27.07 24.10 -19.02
N SER A 500 -27.82 23.01 -18.80
CA SER A 500 -28.81 22.98 -17.71
C SER A 500 -28.14 23.05 -16.34
N ALA A 501 -28.85 23.58 -15.33
CA ALA A 501 -28.34 23.68 -13.96
C ALA A 501 -27.83 22.33 -13.43
N GLY A 502 -28.53 21.22 -13.74
CA GLY A 502 -28.13 19.87 -13.33
C GLY A 502 -26.83 19.39 -13.99
N GLN A 503 -26.66 19.65 -15.29
CA GLN A 503 -25.41 19.31 -16.01
C GLN A 503 -24.25 20.16 -15.49
N THR A 504 -24.45 21.46 -15.35
CA THR A 504 -23.45 22.40 -14.80
C THR A 504 -23.01 21.98 -13.40
N ARG A 505 -23.96 21.62 -12.53
CA ARG A 505 -23.69 21.09 -11.21
C ARG A 505 -22.80 19.83 -11.27
N SER A 506 -23.17 18.85 -12.10
CA SER A 506 -22.39 17.62 -12.23
C SER A 506 -20.94 17.87 -12.68
N VAL A 507 -20.73 18.81 -13.62
CA VAL A 507 -19.39 19.22 -14.05
C VAL A 507 -18.62 19.85 -12.89
N LEU A 508 -19.22 20.76 -12.14
CA LEU A 508 -18.57 21.45 -11.02
C LEU A 508 -18.30 20.53 -9.82
N GLU A 509 -19.15 19.53 -9.56
CA GLU A 509 -18.92 18.50 -8.55
C GLU A 509 -17.72 17.62 -8.91
N GLY A 510 -17.59 17.22 -10.18
CA GLY A 510 -16.51 16.37 -10.67
C GLY A 510 -15.19 17.11 -10.93
N TYR A 511 -15.22 18.43 -11.14
CA TYR A 511 -14.04 19.24 -11.40
C TYR A 511 -13.63 20.04 -10.17
N ARG A 512 -12.57 19.58 -9.49
CA ARG A 512 -11.91 20.27 -8.36
C ARG A 512 -12.82 20.63 -7.18
N GLY A 513 -13.98 19.95 -7.05
CA GLY A 513 -14.95 20.25 -5.98
C GLY A 513 -15.55 21.67 -6.01
N ARG A 514 -15.52 22.31 -7.19
CA ARG A 514 -15.94 23.71 -7.33
C ARG A 514 -17.38 23.99 -6.93
N TYR A 515 -18.28 23.01 -7.12
CA TYR A 515 -19.66 23.16 -6.68
C TYR A 515 -19.77 23.35 -5.16
N GLY A 516 -19.08 22.49 -4.38
CA GLY A 516 -19.05 22.61 -2.93
C GLY A 516 -18.46 23.94 -2.48
N ALA A 517 -17.30 24.30 -3.03
CA ALA A 517 -16.65 25.59 -2.70
C ALA A 517 -17.52 26.81 -3.04
N LEU A 518 -18.23 26.78 -4.18
CA LEU A 518 -19.13 27.87 -4.56
C LEU A 518 -20.35 27.93 -3.63
N LYS A 519 -20.94 26.80 -3.32
CA LYS A 519 -22.07 26.70 -2.39
C LYS A 519 -21.70 27.21 -1.01
N ASP A 520 -20.53 26.83 -0.49
CA ASP A 520 -20.04 27.28 0.81
C ASP A 520 -19.84 28.81 0.82
N ALA A 521 -19.17 29.36 -0.21
CA ALA A 521 -18.93 30.78 -0.32
C ALA A 521 -20.25 31.61 -0.42
N VAL A 522 -21.27 31.10 -1.11
CA VAL A 522 -22.58 31.76 -1.20
C VAL A 522 -23.33 31.68 0.13
N THR A 523 -23.31 30.53 0.79
CA THR A 523 -24.07 30.30 2.03
C THR A 523 -23.45 30.98 3.25
N GLU A 524 -22.23 31.49 3.17
CA GLU A 524 -21.66 32.38 4.17
C GLU A 524 -22.47 33.70 4.30
N SER A 525 -23.05 34.18 3.20
CA SER A 525 -23.76 35.46 3.16
C SER A 525 -25.25 35.34 2.78
N GLN A 526 -25.67 34.24 2.18
CA GLN A 526 -27.04 34.00 1.72
C GLN A 526 -27.68 32.80 2.46
N PRO A 527 -28.99 32.84 2.74
CA PRO A 527 -29.68 31.77 3.49
C PRO A 527 -29.78 30.45 2.72
N SER A 528 -29.66 30.46 1.40
CA SER A 528 -29.71 29.25 0.56
C SER A 528 -28.99 29.45 -0.76
N PHE A 529 -28.46 28.33 -1.27
CA PHE A 529 -27.84 28.26 -2.60
C PHE A 529 -28.93 28.00 -3.65
N ARG A 530 -28.90 28.75 -4.75
CA ARG A 530 -29.86 28.63 -5.85
C ARG A 530 -29.17 27.96 -7.05
N ASP A 531 -29.48 26.68 -7.26
CA ASP A 531 -28.92 25.88 -8.39
C ASP A 531 -29.36 26.40 -9.76
N ASP A 532 -30.57 27.02 -9.84
CA ASP A 532 -31.11 27.54 -11.11
C ASP A 532 -30.25 28.67 -11.72
N LEU A 533 -29.48 29.39 -10.91
CA LEU A 533 -28.57 30.42 -11.39
C LEU A 533 -27.36 29.82 -12.15
N LEU A 534 -27.03 28.56 -11.94
CA LEU A 534 -25.92 27.91 -12.64
C LEU A 534 -26.12 27.87 -14.16
N GLU A 535 -27.35 27.82 -14.67
CA GLU A 535 -27.62 27.81 -16.13
C GLU A 535 -27.55 29.20 -16.75
N THR A 536 -27.52 30.26 -15.94
CA THR A 536 -27.44 31.64 -16.42
C THR A 536 -26.01 32.14 -16.61
N ILE A 537 -25.03 31.41 -16.05
CA ILE A 537 -23.61 31.77 -16.05
C ILE A 537 -22.88 30.89 -17.05
N PRO A 538 -22.08 31.46 -17.97
CA PRO A 538 -21.25 30.67 -18.88
C PRO A 538 -20.39 29.64 -18.12
N ILE A 539 -20.38 28.37 -18.59
CA ILE A 539 -19.65 27.31 -17.90
C ILE A 539 -18.15 27.63 -17.77
N ILE A 540 -17.57 28.29 -18.76
CA ILE A 540 -16.15 28.68 -18.71
C ILE A 540 -15.87 29.65 -17.55
N ASP A 541 -16.78 30.54 -17.23
CA ASP A 541 -16.66 31.45 -16.10
C ASP A 541 -16.72 30.68 -14.78
N LEU A 542 -17.66 29.74 -14.67
CA LEU A 542 -17.76 28.85 -13.50
C LEU A 542 -16.51 27.99 -13.29
N LEU A 543 -15.82 27.60 -14.36
CA LEU A 543 -14.61 26.80 -14.28
C LEU A 543 -13.32 27.61 -14.01
N THR A 544 -13.27 28.89 -14.41
CA THR A 544 -12.03 29.67 -14.41
C THR A 544 -12.00 30.82 -13.40
N LYS A 545 -13.13 31.49 -13.15
CA LYS A 545 -13.19 32.62 -12.22
C LYS A 545 -12.99 32.19 -10.77
N PRO A 546 -12.42 33.04 -9.91
CA PRO A 546 -12.34 32.80 -8.48
C PRO A 546 -13.73 32.60 -7.86
N VAL A 547 -13.84 31.66 -6.91
CA VAL A 547 -15.12 31.29 -6.29
C VAL A 547 -15.80 32.49 -5.60
N TYR A 548 -15.01 33.33 -4.92
CA TYR A 548 -15.55 34.52 -4.24
C TYR A 548 -16.14 35.56 -5.22
N VAL A 549 -15.59 35.68 -6.44
CA VAL A 549 -16.15 36.54 -7.49
C VAL A 549 -17.47 35.97 -8.02
N LEU A 550 -17.51 34.64 -8.17
CA LEU A 550 -18.73 33.96 -8.61
C LEU A 550 -19.85 34.08 -7.55
N ALA A 551 -19.50 33.99 -6.26
CA ALA A 551 -20.49 34.09 -5.18
C ALA A 551 -21.22 35.43 -5.18
N GLU A 552 -20.60 36.51 -5.67
CA GLU A 552 -21.25 37.82 -5.81
C GLU A 552 -22.46 37.76 -6.76
N LEU A 553 -22.50 36.83 -7.71
CA LEU A 553 -23.62 36.67 -8.65
C LEU A 553 -24.88 36.09 -7.98
N TRP A 554 -24.76 35.56 -6.76
CA TRP A 554 -25.90 35.10 -5.93
C TRP A 554 -26.40 36.17 -4.99
N MET A 555 -25.74 37.33 -4.91
CA MET A 555 -26.19 38.45 -4.12
C MET A 555 -27.37 39.15 -4.83
N PRO A 556 -28.41 39.61 -4.11
CA PRO A 556 -29.58 40.23 -4.70
C PRO A 556 -29.27 41.57 -5.36
#